data_65f1beb4a0db19372dff7e89fa8d63b2
#
_entry.id   65f1beb4a0db19372dff7e89fa8d63b2
#
_cell.length_a   1.000
_cell.length_b   1.000
_cell.length_c   1.000
_cell.angle_alpha   90.00
_cell.angle_beta   90.00
_cell.angle_gamma   90.00
#
_symmetry.space_group_name_H-M   'P 1'
#
loop_
_entity.id
_entity.type
_entity.pdbx_description
1 polymer ?
#
loop_
_entity_poly.entity_id
_entity_poly.type
_entity_poly.pdbx_seq_one_letter_code
_entity_poly.pdbx_strand_id
1 'polypeptide(L)'
;IGLGIPAEPLFRSSRIGIGPAKAITILAASELGKRRKEEEGKERKVILSSRDVYQYFYPLMCDLPTEECWVLLLNQASKVIDRIKISSGGLVSTAVDVRCVLREALLKRAVAMALCHNHPSGSMRPSTEDDRLTEHLDKAAKVMNIRLIDHVILTDGKFYSYADEGRM
;
A
#
# COMPACT_ATOMS: atom_id res chain seq x y z
N ILE A 1 -22.74 -22.54 9.70
CA ILE A 1 -21.61 -22.92 8.84
C ILE A 1 -20.37 -22.78 9.74
N GLY A 2 -19.96 -23.92 10.33
CA GLY A 2 -18.82 -23.97 11.23
C GLY A 2 -17.51 -23.81 10.46
N LEU A 3 -16.72 -22.83 10.82
CA LEU A 3 -15.31 -22.77 10.45
C LEU A 3 -14.59 -23.88 11.22
N GLY A 4 -14.47 -25.04 10.58
CA GLY A 4 -13.69 -26.16 11.09
C GLY A 4 -12.22 -25.82 11.07
N ILE A 5 -11.71 -25.36 12.22
CA ILE A 5 -10.26 -25.39 12.48
C ILE A 5 -9.97 -26.85 12.82
N PRO A 6 -9.12 -27.56 12.05
CA PRO A 6 -8.72 -28.91 12.42
C PRO A 6 -7.89 -28.83 13.70
N ALA A 7 -8.52 -29.14 14.83
CA ALA A 7 -7.89 -29.20 16.14
C ALA A 7 -7.27 -30.56 16.38
N GLU A 8 -6.49 -31.09 15.42
CA GLU A 8 -5.64 -32.26 15.65
C GLU A 8 -4.44 -32.24 14.69
N PRO A 9 -3.24 -32.61 15.12
CA PRO A 9 -2.81 -33.36 16.31
C PRO A 9 -1.58 -32.75 17.06
N LEU A 10 -1.51 -31.49 17.37
CA LEU A 10 -0.27 -30.89 17.93
C LEU A 10 -0.19 -30.90 19.46
N PHE A 11 -1.27 -31.21 20.18
CA PHE A 11 -1.24 -31.32 21.63
C PHE A 11 -2.03 -32.53 22.11
N ARG A 12 -1.35 -33.67 22.30
CA ARG A 12 -1.88 -34.69 23.18
C ARG A 12 -1.85 -34.19 24.62
N SER A 13 -3.02 -33.78 25.13
CA SER A 13 -3.23 -33.23 26.47
C SER A 13 -3.12 -34.32 27.57
N SER A 14 -2.19 -35.27 27.45
CA SER A 14 -1.97 -36.33 28.44
C SER A 14 -0.94 -35.96 29.50
N ARG A 15 -0.46 -34.70 29.53
CA ARG A 15 0.40 -34.22 30.62
C ARG A 15 -0.41 -33.44 31.66
N ILE A 16 -0.34 -33.95 32.90
CA ILE A 16 -0.97 -33.41 34.11
C ILE A 16 -0.73 -31.90 34.19
N GLY A 17 -1.81 -31.08 34.15
CA GLY A 17 -1.78 -29.65 34.42
C GLY A 17 -2.14 -28.69 33.26
N ILE A 18 -2.33 -29.16 32.01
CA ILE A 18 -2.76 -28.33 30.90
C ILE A 18 -4.18 -28.70 30.47
N GLY A 19 -5.17 -27.96 30.99
CA GLY A 19 -6.56 -28.11 30.53
C GLY A 19 -6.79 -27.41 29.18
N PRO A 20 -7.95 -27.65 28.54
CA PRO A 20 -8.26 -27.11 27.20
C PRO A 20 -8.08 -25.58 27.08
N ALA A 21 -8.47 -24.83 28.11
CA ALA A 21 -8.32 -23.37 28.13
C ALA A 21 -6.84 -22.93 28.06
N LYS A 22 -5.94 -23.56 28.82
CA LYS A 22 -4.50 -23.28 28.77
C LYS A 22 -3.89 -23.66 27.42
N ALA A 23 -4.32 -24.78 26.85
CA ALA A 23 -3.87 -25.22 25.53
C ALA A 23 -4.26 -24.21 24.45
N ILE A 24 -5.50 -23.73 24.43
CA ILE A 24 -5.98 -22.68 23.52
C ILE A 24 -5.17 -21.39 23.68
N THR A 25 -4.91 -20.94 24.92
CA THR A 25 -4.11 -19.75 25.17
C THR A 25 -2.69 -19.86 24.63
N ILE A 26 -2.04 -21.02 24.83
CA ILE A 26 -0.69 -21.27 24.30
C ILE A 26 -0.68 -21.30 22.78
N LEU A 27 -1.66 -21.93 22.15
CA LEU A 27 -1.78 -21.97 20.69
C LEU A 27 -2.03 -20.57 20.11
N ALA A 28 -2.93 -19.80 20.72
CA ALA A 28 -3.19 -18.41 20.31
C ALA A 28 -1.96 -17.54 20.46
N ALA A 29 -1.22 -17.63 21.56
CA ALA A 29 0.02 -16.90 21.77
C ALA A 29 1.12 -17.30 20.76
N SER A 30 1.23 -18.59 20.44
CA SER A 30 2.16 -19.11 19.43
C SER A 30 1.82 -18.59 18.04
N GLU A 31 0.55 -18.60 17.68
CA GLU A 31 0.06 -18.10 16.38
C GLU A 31 0.28 -16.58 16.25
N LEU A 32 -0.02 -15.81 17.30
CA LEU A 32 0.28 -14.37 17.34
C LEU A 32 1.77 -14.11 17.22
N GLY A 33 2.62 -14.91 17.87
CA GLY A 33 4.07 -14.82 17.75
C GLY A 33 4.59 -15.11 16.35
N LYS A 34 3.99 -16.09 15.63
CA LYS A 34 4.30 -16.39 14.23
C LYS A 34 3.91 -15.22 13.33
N ARG A 35 2.69 -14.72 13.45
CA ARG A 35 2.20 -13.58 12.65
C ARG A 35 3.05 -12.34 12.86
N ARG A 36 3.42 -12.05 14.10
CA ARG A 36 4.33 -10.94 14.41
C ARG A 36 5.70 -11.11 13.74
N LYS A 37 6.30 -12.31 13.79
CA LYS A 37 7.57 -12.60 13.11
C LYS A 37 7.44 -12.52 11.59
N GLU A 38 6.32 -12.95 11.01
CA GLU A 38 6.04 -12.80 9.58
C GLU A 38 5.88 -11.34 9.18
N GLU A 39 5.29 -10.50 10.04
CA GLU A 39 5.21 -9.05 9.82
C GLU A 39 6.57 -8.36 10.03
N GLU A 40 7.34 -8.74 11.04
CA GLU A 40 8.69 -8.23 11.29
C GLU A 40 9.70 -8.71 10.24
N GLY A 41 9.52 -9.91 9.68
CA GLY A 41 10.35 -10.49 8.61
C GLY A 41 10.04 -9.98 7.20
N LYS A 42 8.92 -9.29 7.00
CA LYS A 42 8.71 -8.46 5.81
C LYS A 42 9.58 -7.23 5.95
N GLU A 43 10.84 -7.33 5.49
CA GLU A 43 11.67 -6.13 5.30
C GLU A 43 10.81 -5.10 4.58
N ARG A 44 10.46 -4.03 5.31
CA ARG A 44 9.69 -2.94 4.73
C ARG A 44 10.49 -2.39 3.57
N LYS A 45 10.00 -2.58 2.35
CA LYS A 45 10.69 -2.16 1.14
C LYS A 45 11.07 -0.68 1.26
N VAL A 46 12.31 -0.36 0.96
CA VAL A 46 12.80 1.03 0.89
C VAL A 46 12.53 1.55 -0.51
N ILE A 47 12.04 2.76 -0.61
CA ILE A 47 11.74 3.45 -1.87
C ILE A 47 12.76 4.58 -2.04
N LEU A 48 13.62 4.46 -3.02
CA LEU A 48 14.68 5.42 -3.29
C LEU A 48 14.55 6.09 -4.67
N SER A 49 13.71 5.53 -5.54
CA SER A 49 13.54 5.98 -6.91
C SER A 49 12.11 5.77 -7.41
N SER A 50 11.74 6.45 -8.49
CA SER A 50 10.52 6.22 -9.27
C SER A 50 10.34 4.76 -9.69
N ARG A 51 11.46 4.12 -10.08
CA ARG A 51 11.51 2.70 -10.43
C ARG A 51 11.11 1.80 -9.26
N ASP A 52 11.45 2.15 -8.01
CA ASP A 52 11.05 1.36 -6.84
C ASP A 52 9.53 1.45 -6.62
N VAL A 53 8.94 2.64 -6.84
CA VAL A 53 7.48 2.83 -6.80
C VAL A 53 6.82 1.98 -7.87
N TYR A 54 7.32 2.06 -9.11
CA TYR A 54 6.83 1.25 -10.22
C TYR A 54 6.89 -0.25 -9.91
N GLN A 55 8.05 -0.77 -9.51
CA GLN A 55 8.22 -2.19 -9.18
C GLN A 55 7.38 -2.66 -8.00
N TYR A 56 7.05 -1.74 -7.10
CA TYR A 56 6.18 -2.04 -5.96
C TYR A 56 4.74 -2.27 -6.40
N PHE A 57 4.25 -1.43 -7.33
CA PHE A 57 2.87 -1.47 -7.76
C PHE A 57 2.62 -2.33 -9.01
N TYR A 58 3.62 -2.57 -9.84
CA TYR A 58 3.47 -3.32 -11.09
C TYR A 58 2.74 -4.66 -10.92
N PRO A 59 3.13 -5.54 -9.97
CA PRO A 59 2.44 -6.82 -9.79
C PRO A 59 0.98 -6.72 -9.35
N LEU A 60 0.57 -5.54 -8.87
CA LEU A 60 -0.79 -5.29 -8.37
C LEU A 60 -1.69 -4.67 -9.43
N MET A 61 -1.10 -3.97 -10.40
CA MET A 61 -1.84 -3.06 -11.27
C MET A 61 -1.67 -3.35 -12.77
N CYS A 62 -0.70 -4.19 -13.17
CA CYS A 62 -0.38 -4.43 -14.58
C CYS A 62 -1.54 -5.03 -15.38
N ASP A 63 -2.35 -5.90 -14.74
CA ASP A 63 -3.44 -6.62 -15.40
C ASP A 63 -4.84 -6.04 -15.09
N LEU A 64 -4.89 -4.87 -14.44
CA LEU A 64 -6.18 -4.28 -14.11
C LEU A 64 -6.89 -3.72 -15.36
N PRO A 65 -8.16 -4.10 -15.58
CA PRO A 65 -8.92 -3.62 -16.73
C PRO A 65 -9.43 -2.20 -16.58
N THR A 66 -9.35 -1.64 -15.37
CA THR A 66 -9.82 -0.29 -15.03
C THR A 66 -8.72 0.51 -14.35
N GLU A 67 -8.82 1.84 -14.41
CA GLU A 67 -7.91 2.71 -13.68
C GLU A 67 -8.13 2.58 -12.17
N GLU A 68 -7.06 2.42 -11.45
CA GLU A 68 -7.03 2.49 -9.98
C GLU A 68 -5.97 3.47 -9.54
N CYS A 69 -6.26 4.24 -8.51
CA CYS A 69 -5.29 5.12 -7.89
C CYS A 69 -4.97 4.66 -6.47
N TRP A 70 -3.68 4.58 -6.19
CA TRP A 70 -3.13 4.13 -4.91
C TRP A 70 -2.17 5.16 -4.35
N VAL A 71 -2.10 5.24 -3.03
CA VAL A 71 -1.05 5.97 -2.32
C VAL A 71 -0.13 5.02 -1.59
N LEU A 72 1.17 5.24 -1.73
CA LEU A 72 2.22 4.59 -0.96
C LEU A 72 2.66 5.53 0.15
N LEU A 73 2.60 5.08 1.38
CA LEU A 73 2.92 5.86 2.57
C LEU A 73 4.28 5.45 3.11
N LEU A 74 5.14 6.43 3.40
CA LEU A 74 6.53 6.21 3.78
C LEU A 74 6.87 6.88 5.11
N ASN A 75 7.79 6.25 5.84
CA ASN A 75 8.40 6.85 7.02
C ASN A 75 9.63 7.70 6.67
N GLN A 76 10.28 8.29 7.68
CA GLN A 76 11.46 9.15 7.51
C GLN A 76 12.65 8.44 6.84
N ALA A 77 12.76 7.11 6.94
CA ALA A 77 13.80 6.31 6.30
C ALA A 77 13.37 5.78 4.92
N SER A 78 12.35 6.38 4.29
CA SER A 78 11.77 5.97 3.00
C SER A 78 11.29 4.51 2.99
N LYS A 79 11.02 3.93 4.17
CA LYS A 79 10.44 2.59 4.26
C LYS A 79 8.93 2.66 4.14
N VAL A 80 8.36 1.71 3.39
CA VAL A 80 6.93 1.60 3.22
C VAL A 80 6.24 1.33 4.56
N ILE A 81 5.31 2.21 4.94
CA ILE A 81 4.42 2.02 6.09
C ILE A 81 3.20 1.21 5.66
N ASP A 82 2.56 1.67 4.57
CA ASP A 82 1.32 1.09 4.05
C ASP A 82 1.11 1.49 2.59
N ARG A 83 0.21 0.78 1.91
CA ARG A 83 -0.32 1.14 0.58
C ARG A 83 -1.83 1.10 0.64
N ILE A 84 -2.46 2.14 0.14
CA ILE A 84 -3.91 2.28 0.27
C ILE A 84 -4.50 2.61 -1.10
N LYS A 85 -5.51 1.86 -1.49
CA LYS A 85 -6.30 2.18 -2.68
C LYS A 85 -7.21 3.36 -2.37
N ILE A 86 -7.05 4.43 -3.13
CA ILE A 86 -7.81 5.68 -2.95
C ILE A 86 -9.06 5.67 -3.81
N SER A 87 -8.94 5.17 -5.02
CA SER A 87 -10.05 5.13 -5.96
C SER A 87 -9.93 3.96 -6.92
N SER A 88 -11.04 3.50 -7.45
CA SER A 88 -11.14 2.41 -8.40
C SER A 88 -12.24 2.72 -9.40
N GLY A 89 -11.89 2.74 -10.68
CA GLY A 89 -12.69 2.59 -11.85
C GLY A 89 -13.93 3.48 -12.05
N GLY A 90 -13.86 4.35 -13.07
CA GLY A 90 -14.96 4.78 -13.90
C GLY A 90 -14.52 4.64 -15.35
N LEU A 91 -15.46 4.57 -16.29
CA LEU A 91 -15.15 4.46 -17.73
C LEU A 91 -14.47 5.72 -18.32
N VAL A 92 -14.36 6.82 -17.56
CA VAL A 92 -13.92 8.12 -18.09
C VAL A 92 -12.88 8.85 -17.23
N SER A 93 -12.87 8.68 -15.94
CA SER A 93 -11.79 9.15 -15.05
C SER A 93 -12.04 8.69 -13.60
N THR A 94 -10.97 8.54 -12.85
CA THR A 94 -11.06 8.20 -11.44
C THR A 94 -10.81 9.47 -10.61
N ALA A 95 -11.89 10.12 -10.15
CA ALA A 95 -11.77 11.30 -9.31
C ALA A 95 -11.09 10.94 -7.98
N VAL A 96 -9.87 11.42 -7.78
CA VAL A 96 -9.14 11.26 -6.53
C VAL A 96 -9.40 12.48 -5.63
N ASP A 97 -9.99 12.24 -4.46
CA ASP A 97 -10.13 13.28 -3.46
C ASP A 97 -8.84 13.40 -2.63
N VAL A 98 -8.13 14.52 -2.81
CA VAL A 98 -6.89 14.84 -2.09
C VAL A 98 -7.07 14.75 -0.56
N ARG A 99 -8.27 15.07 -0.05
CA ARG A 99 -8.56 14.96 1.40
C ARG A 99 -8.51 13.51 1.87
N CYS A 100 -8.94 12.56 1.04
CA CYS A 100 -8.85 11.14 1.36
C CYS A 100 -7.40 10.68 1.43
N VAL A 101 -6.56 11.10 0.47
CA VAL A 101 -5.13 10.80 0.46
C VAL A 101 -4.44 11.33 1.72
N LEU A 102 -4.66 12.60 2.04
CA LEU A 102 -4.04 13.25 3.20
C LEU A 102 -4.54 12.67 4.52
N ARG A 103 -5.84 12.32 4.62
CA ARG A 103 -6.38 11.65 5.80
C ARG A 103 -5.64 10.34 6.09
N GLU A 104 -5.43 9.51 5.08
CA GLU A 104 -4.72 8.24 5.25
C GLU A 104 -3.26 8.47 5.64
N ALA A 105 -2.59 9.43 5.03
CA ALA A 105 -1.21 9.79 5.36
C ALA A 105 -1.08 10.25 6.83
N LEU A 106 -2.01 11.09 7.31
CA LEU A 106 -2.03 11.56 8.70
C LEU A 106 -2.33 10.43 9.69
N LEU A 107 -3.33 9.59 9.43
CA LEU A 107 -3.69 8.47 10.28
C LEU A 107 -2.54 7.47 10.43
N LYS A 108 -1.78 7.24 9.38
CA LYS A 108 -0.60 6.35 9.38
C LYS A 108 0.68 7.05 9.81
N ARG A 109 0.64 8.35 10.14
CA ARG A 109 1.80 9.15 10.52
C ARG A 109 2.91 9.09 9.47
N ALA A 110 2.53 9.10 8.19
CA ALA A 110 3.46 9.14 7.08
C ALA A 110 4.12 10.53 7.01
N VAL A 111 5.40 10.57 6.66
CA VAL A 111 6.16 11.82 6.43
C VAL A 111 6.44 12.06 4.96
N ALA A 112 6.24 11.02 4.15
CA ALA A 112 6.31 11.10 2.71
C ALA A 112 5.31 10.13 2.07
N MET A 113 4.94 10.39 0.83
CA MET A 113 4.04 9.55 0.06
C MET A 113 4.39 9.61 -1.42
N ALA A 114 4.03 8.54 -2.15
CA ALA A 114 3.99 8.54 -3.61
C ALA A 114 2.58 8.18 -4.07
N LEU A 115 2.09 8.86 -5.10
CA LEU A 115 0.86 8.49 -5.78
C LEU A 115 1.18 7.56 -6.95
N CYS A 116 0.33 6.58 -7.20
CA CYS A 116 0.49 5.68 -8.35
C CYS A 116 -0.88 5.34 -8.92
N HIS A 117 -1.04 5.45 -10.24
CA HIS A 117 -2.21 4.94 -10.93
C HIS A 117 -1.83 4.24 -12.23
N ASN A 118 -2.68 3.36 -12.72
CA ASN A 118 -2.47 2.66 -13.97
C ASN A 118 -3.30 3.26 -15.08
N HIS A 119 -2.75 3.22 -16.31
CA HIS A 119 -3.47 3.49 -17.54
C HIS A 119 -3.67 2.19 -18.33
N PRO A 120 -4.83 1.54 -18.27
CA PRO A 120 -5.11 0.31 -19.05
C PRO A 120 -5.03 0.52 -20.56
N SER A 121 -5.16 1.77 -21.02
CA SER A 121 -4.98 2.15 -22.42
C SER A 121 -3.54 2.01 -22.93
N GLY A 122 -2.56 1.83 -22.03
CA GLY A 122 -1.14 1.80 -22.35
C GLY A 122 -0.50 3.17 -22.58
N SER A 123 -1.27 4.28 -22.47
CA SER A 123 -0.73 5.63 -22.62
C SER A 123 0.12 6.04 -21.43
N MET A 124 1.38 6.37 -21.67
CA MET A 124 2.25 6.98 -20.62
C MET A 124 2.06 8.48 -20.46
N ARG A 125 1.26 9.10 -21.34
CA ARG A 125 1.05 10.55 -21.29
C ARG A 125 0.06 10.90 -20.18
N PRO A 126 0.44 11.76 -19.24
CA PRO A 126 -0.49 12.27 -18.22
C PRO A 126 -1.66 13.02 -18.86
N SER A 127 -2.82 12.91 -18.27
CA SER A 127 -3.98 13.74 -18.59
C SER A 127 -3.88 15.11 -17.90
N THR A 128 -4.72 16.04 -18.31
CA THR A 128 -4.85 17.33 -17.62
C THR A 128 -5.34 17.16 -16.18
N GLU A 129 -6.14 16.14 -15.94
CA GLU A 129 -6.65 15.79 -14.61
C GLU A 129 -5.53 15.27 -13.72
N ASP A 130 -4.60 14.47 -14.25
CA ASP A 130 -3.42 13.98 -13.52
C ASP A 130 -2.50 15.15 -13.12
N ASP A 131 -2.31 16.09 -14.03
CA ASP A 131 -1.52 17.29 -13.77
C ASP A 131 -2.13 18.11 -12.63
N ARG A 132 -3.44 18.37 -12.67
CA ARG A 132 -4.16 19.12 -11.63
C ARG A 132 -4.15 18.38 -10.29
N LEU A 133 -4.34 17.07 -10.30
CA LEU A 133 -4.29 16.24 -9.10
C LEU A 133 -2.91 16.31 -8.45
N THR A 134 -1.84 16.15 -9.26
CA THR A 134 -0.45 16.20 -8.78
C THR A 134 -0.14 17.52 -8.14
N GLU A 135 -0.43 18.64 -8.84
CA GLU A 135 -0.19 19.99 -8.33
C GLU A 135 -0.99 20.27 -7.04
N HIS A 136 -2.26 19.88 -7.01
CA HIS A 136 -3.12 20.11 -5.85
C HIS A 136 -2.69 19.28 -4.64
N LEU A 137 -2.35 18.00 -4.87
CA LEU A 137 -1.87 17.12 -3.80
C LEU A 137 -0.53 17.59 -3.25
N ASP A 138 0.42 17.97 -4.09
CA ASP A 138 1.73 18.47 -3.68
C ASP A 138 1.61 19.72 -2.81
N LYS A 139 0.81 20.71 -3.24
CA LYS A 139 0.55 21.94 -2.47
C LYS A 139 -0.09 21.62 -1.11
N ALA A 140 -1.10 20.76 -1.08
CA ALA A 140 -1.82 20.43 0.14
C ALA A 140 -0.94 19.59 1.10
N ALA A 141 -0.13 18.67 0.59
CA ALA A 141 0.80 17.88 1.36
C ALA A 141 1.90 18.73 2.01
N LYS A 142 2.44 19.71 1.28
CA LYS A 142 3.43 20.68 1.81
C LYS A 142 2.90 21.43 3.02
N VAL A 143 1.64 21.86 3.01
CA VAL A 143 1.00 22.53 4.16
C VAL A 143 0.95 21.62 5.40
N MET A 144 0.81 20.32 5.18
CA MET A 144 0.78 19.29 6.24
C MET A 144 2.16 18.77 6.62
N ASN A 145 3.25 19.33 6.06
CA ASN A 145 4.62 18.82 6.21
C ASN A 145 4.78 17.34 5.78
N ILE A 146 4.03 16.91 4.79
CA ILE A 146 4.14 15.60 4.16
C ILE A 146 4.71 15.81 2.76
N ARG A 147 5.76 15.07 2.39
CA ARG A 147 6.37 15.18 1.07
C ARG A 147 5.66 14.27 0.08
N LEU A 148 5.14 14.80 -1.01
CA LEU A 148 4.83 14.02 -2.19
C LEU A 148 6.16 13.79 -2.92
N ILE A 149 6.66 12.56 -2.94
CA ILE A 149 7.97 12.24 -3.54
C ILE A 149 7.87 11.93 -5.02
N ASP A 150 6.71 11.43 -5.47
CA ASP A 150 6.45 11.16 -6.88
C ASP A 150 4.95 10.93 -7.13
N HIS A 151 4.56 11.10 -8.38
CA HIS A 151 3.33 10.56 -8.95
C HIS A 151 3.70 9.71 -10.17
N VAL A 152 3.45 8.41 -10.08
CA VAL A 152 3.83 7.44 -11.11
C VAL A 152 2.60 6.95 -11.86
N ILE A 153 2.63 7.03 -13.18
CA ILE A 153 1.63 6.44 -14.07
C ILE A 153 2.18 5.13 -14.60
N LEU A 154 1.48 4.04 -14.32
CA LEU A 154 1.89 2.69 -14.66
C LEU A 154 1.15 2.21 -15.89
N THR A 155 1.90 1.64 -16.83
CA THR A 155 1.37 0.96 -18.02
C THR A 155 2.00 -0.43 -18.14
N ASP A 156 1.61 -1.21 -19.13
CA ASP A 156 2.21 -2.51 -19.38
C ASP A 156 3.69 -2.36 -19.76
N GLY A 157 4.56 -2.81 -18.87
CA GLY A 157 6.02 -2.81 -19.04
C GLY A 157 6.72 -1.45 -19.00
N LYS A 158 5.99 -0.32 -18.80
CA LYS A 158 6.54 1.04 -18.77
C LYS A 158 5.87 1.87 -17.69
N PHE A 159 6.50 3.00 -17.36
CA PHE A 159 5.92 3.98 -16.46
C PHE A 159 6.36 5.40 -16.80
N TYR A 160 5.56 6.36 -16.36
CA TYR A 160 5.88 7.78 -16.35
C TYR A 160 6.03 8.23 -14.89
N SER A 161 6.98 9.09 -14.60
CA SER A 161 7.21 9.68 -13.27
C SER A 161 7.21 11.20 -13.38
N TYR A 162 6.38 11.85 -12.61
CA TYR A 162 6.35 13.30 -12.53
C TYR A 162 7.65 13.89 -11.95
N ALA A 163 8.26 13.19 -11.00
CA ALA A 163 9.52 13.61 -10.39
C ALA A 163 10.68 13.52 -11.39
N ASP A 164 10.80 12.41 -12.15
CA ASP A 164 11.85 12.22 -13.14
C ASP A 164 11.75 13.24 -14.29
N GLU A 165 10.53 13.67 -14.63
CA GLU A 165 10.26 14.68 -15.65
C GLU A 165 10.32 16.13 -15.13
N GLY A 166 10.64 16.32 -13.84
CA GLY A 166 10.75 17.65 -13.23
C GLY A 166 9.43 18.42 -13.18
N ARG A 167 8.31 17.71 -13.05
CA ARG A 167 6.93 18.28 -13.06
C ARG A 167 6.26 18.24 -11.71
N MET A 168 7.05 18.31 -10.62
CA MET A 168 6.57 18.39 -9.23
C MET A 168 7.02 19.66 -8.55
#